data_b802c77493197e99577f9d0680cc018d
#
_entry.id   b802c77493197e99577f9d0680cc018d
#
_cell.length_a   1.000
_cell.length_b   1.000
_cell.length_c   1.000
_cell.angle_alpha   90.00
_cell.angle_beta   90.00
_cell.angle_gamma   90.00
#
_symmetry.space_group_name_H-M   'P 1'
#
loop_
_entity.id
_entity.type
_entity.pdbx_description
1 polymer ?
#
loop_
_entity_poly.entity_id
_entity_poly.type
_entity_poly.pdbx_seq_one_letter_code
_entity_poly.pdbx_strand_id
1 'polypeptide(L)'
;MTASPLAPTEQIPVVEKQRLLGIDAARGIALLGMMAVHSLIAVSDDGSPTLSYGISAGRSSALFAVLAGVGIAFTTGRARVERGDRGATAASLAARAAVVGVIGLIMGYTHAELAVVILPYYAILFVIAIPLVFLPTRAVAALGLLIALVVPAVIEFFGTSLPAPSLDNPTLVGIIENPLGWTVELLLNGEFPALPWTAYICAGIVIGRLKLTSANVAGALLVFGAALAVGARILSEVLIFHLGGFEHLMAGSALSREEILDIIAYGADGSVFGSTWWWLAVDGPHSSTPLDLLGTIGSSMAVIGAMLFLGHLAGTKLDTLVKVAMVPLAAAGSMTLTLYVLHIWFINSNYDTYGAWTGYILQVLAA
;
A
#
# COMPACT_ATOMS: atom_id res chain seq x y z
N MET A 1 -9.88 31.08 61.27
CA MET A 1 -10.16 30.71 59.88
C MET A 1 -9.16 29.62 59.50
N THR A 2 -9.57 28.39 59.61
CA THR A 2 -8.76 27.22 59.25
C THR A 2 -9.04 26.88 57.80
N ALA A 3 -8.03 26.97 56.93
CA ALA A 3 -8.13 26.59 55.53
C ALA A 3 -8.32 25.06 55.41
N SER A 4 -9.37 24.64 54.70
CA SER A 4 -9.62 23.24 54.39
C SER A 4 -8.58 22.74 53.37
N PRO A 5 -7.98 21.54 53.55
CA PRO A 5 -7.05 21.01 52.58
C PRO A 5 -7.76 20.68 51.26
N LEU A 6 -7.16 21.11 50.15
CA LEU A 6 -7.61 20.77 48.77
C LEU A 6 -7.59 19.27 48.61
N ALA A 7 -8.68 18.70 48.10
CA ALA A 7 -8.78 17.30 47.78
C ALA A 7 -7.72 16.90 46.73
N PRO A 8 -7.14 15.69 46.81
CA PRO A 8 -6.16 15.22 45.81
C PRO A 8 -6.82 15.18 44.41
N THR A 9 -6.15 15.77 43.44
CA THR A 9 -6.55 15.69 42.06
C THR A 9 -6.47 14.23 41.62
N GLU A 10 -7.62 13.64 41.32
CA GLU A 10 -7.73 12.28 40.82
C GLU A 10 -6.98 12.20 39.46
N GLN A 11 -5.82 11.55 39.48
CA GLN A 11 -5.05 11.30 38.26
C GLN A 11 -5.84 10.34 37.39
N ILE A 12 -6.42 10.85 36.30
CA ILE A 12 -7.02 10.01 35.27
C ILE A 12 -5.93 9.06 34.78
N PRO A 13 -6.10 7.73 34.90
CA PRO A 13 -5.10 6.80 34.42
C PRO A 13 -4.96 6.95 32.91
N VAL A 14 -3.81 7.42 32.45
CA VAL A 14 -3.43 7.39 31.06
C VAL A 14 -3.28 5.92 30.67
N VAL A 15 -4.32 5.36 30.04
CA VAL A 15 -4.24 4.02 29.44
C VAL A 15 -3.21 4.11 28.34
N GLU A 16 -2.00 3.71 28.63
CA GLU A 16 -0.92 3.60 27.65
C GLU A 16 -1.39 2.60 26.56
N LYS A 17 -1.76 3.13 25.41
CA LYS A 17 -2.20 2.33 24.25
C LYS A 17 -1.00 1.48 23.82
N GLN A 18 -0.98 0.22 24.21
CA GLN A 18 0.11 -0.72 23.87
C GLN A 18 0.33 -0.70 22.35
N ARG A 19 1.41 -0.09 21.88
CA ARG A 19 1.81 -0.11 20.47
C ARG A 19 2.15 -1.54 20.08
N LEU A 20 1.61 -2.00 18.97
CA LEU A 20 1.94 -3.31 18.42
C LEU A 20 3.23 -3.18 17.59
N LEU A 21 4.37 -3.50 18.20
CA LEU A 21 5.71 -3.45 17.58
C LEU A 21 5.72 -4.09 16.17
N GLY A 22 5.01 -5.22 16.00
CA GLY A 22 4.92 -5.90 14.71
C GLY A 22 4.25 -5.09 13.61
N ILE A 23 3.25 -4.25 13.93
CA ILE A 23 2.60 -3.38 12.93
C ILE A 23 3.53 -2.25 12.51
N ASP A 24 4.22 -1.64 13.47
CA ASP A 24 5.18 -0.57 13.16
C ASP A 24 6.39 -1.13 12.40
N ALA A 25 6.88 -2.33 12.75
CA ALA A 25 7.93 -3.01 12.00
C ALA A 25 7.50 -3.34 10.55
N ALA A 26 6.24 -3.78 10.33
CA ALA A 26 5.72 -3.99 8.99
C ALA A 26 5.68 -2.69 8.16
N ARG A 27 5.37 -1.54 8.78
CA ARG A 27 5.48 -0.21 8.12
C ARG A 27 6.93 0.12 7.75
N GLY A 28 7.87 -0.20 8.63
CA GLY A 28 9.31 -0.06 8.35
C GLY A 28 9.74 -0.89 7.14
N ILE A 29 9.32 -2.15 7.07
CA ILE A 29 9.58 -3.01 5.89
C ILE A 29 9.01 -2.39 4.62
N ALA A 30 7.76 -1.91 4.65
CA ALA A 30 7.14 -1.27 3.50
C ALA A 30 7.93 -0.03 3.05
N LEU A 31 8.41 0.79 4.01
CA LEU A 31 9.22 1.97 3.74
C LEU A 31 10.56 1.60 3.09
N LEU A 32 11.29 0.65 3.66
CA LEU A 32 12.58 0.21 3.14
C LEU A 32 12.45 -0.44 1.75
N GLY A 33 11.40 -1.23 1.53
CA GLY A 33 11.12 -1.81 0.23
C GLY A 33 10.79 -0.75 -0.83
N MET A 34 10.04 0.29 -0.48
CA MET A 34 9.77 1.41 -1.38
C MET A 34 11.05 2.20 -1.70
N MET A 35 11.89 2.51 -0.70
CA MET A 35 13.20 3.14 -0.93
C MET A 35 14.07 2.28 -1.85
N ALA A 36 14.01 0.94 -1.73
CA ALA A 36 14.75 0.03 -2.59
C ALA A 36 14.31 0.12 -4.05
N VAL A 37 12.99 0.20 -4.31
CA VAL A 37 12.46 0.33 -5.68
C VAL A 37 12.94 1.63 -6.34
N HIS A 38 12.98 2.73 -5.60
CA HIS A 38 13.37 4.03 -6.15
C HIS A 38 14.89 4.23 -6.25
N SER A 39 15.70 3.48 -5.49
CA SER A 39 17.14 3.74 -5.40
C SER A 39 18.00 2.64 -6.01
N LEU A 40 17.51 1.39 -6.07
CA LEU A 40 18.28 0.25 -6.57
C LEU A 40 17.97 -0.05 -8.03
N ILE A 41 18.91 -0.69 -8.70
CA ILE A 41 18.76 -1.12 -10.09
C ILE A 41 17.62 -2.14 -10.18
N ALA A 42 16.65 -1.87 -11.05
CA ALA A 42 15.49 -2.72 -11.26
C ALA A 42 15.79 -3.92 -12.17
N VAL A 43 16.67 -3.72 -13.18
CA VAL A 43 16.94 -4.68 -14.26
C VAL A 43 18.32 -5.29 -14.07
N SER A 44 18.41 -6.63 -14.10
CA SER A 44 19.66 -7.39 -14.08
C SER A 44 20.35 -7.38 -15.46
N ASP A 45 21.60 -7.81 -15.53
CA ASP A 45 22.37 -7.85 -16.78
C ASP A 45 21.72 -8.74 -17.88
N ASP A 46 20.91 -9.71 -17.48
CA ASP A 46 20.18 -10.61 -18.39
C ASP A 46 18.78 -10.10 -18.78
N GLY A 47 18.43 -8.87 -18.38
CA GLY A 47 17.13 -8.26 -18.64
C GLY A 47 16.01 -8.67 -17.68
N SER A 48 16.27 -9.56 -16.70
CA SER A 48 15.28 -9.96 -15.71
C SER A 48 15.18 -8.95 -14.55
N PRO A 49 14.04 -8.90 -13.82
CA PRO A 49 13.95 -8.11 -12.60
C PRO A 49 14.96 -8.55 -11.55
N THR A 50 15.64 -7.58 -10.93
CA THR A 50 16.51 -7.89 -9.78
C THR A 50 15.69 -8.42 -8.61
N LEU A 51 16.35 -9.14 -7.69
CA LEU A 51 15.68 -9.68 -6.50
C LEU A 51 15.05 -8.56 -5.66
N SER A 52 15.73 -7.42 -5.49
CA SER A 52 15.22 -6.26 -4.75
C SER A 52 13.93 -5.71 -5.39
N TYR A 53 13.90 -5.57 -6.70
CA TYR A 53 12.71 -5.15 -7.43
C TYR A 53 11.60 -6.18 -7.32
N GLY A 54 11.86 -7.45 -7.61
CA GLY A 54 10.88 -8.53 -7.60
C GLY A 54 10.19 -8.76 -6.24
N ILE A 55 10.84 -8.45 -5.11
CA ILE A 55 10.21 -8.56 -3.78
C ILE A 55 9.56 -7.26 -3.31
N SER A 56 9.90 -6.10 -3.88
CA SER A 56 9.48 -4.79 -3.37
C SER A 56 8.47 -4.08 -4.27
N ALA A 57 8.64 -4.15 -5.60
CA ALA A 57 7.79 -3.44 -6.56
C ALA A 57 6.32 -3.87 -6.45
N GLY A 58 5.42 -2.91 -6.42
CA GLY A 58 3.99 -3.12 -6.19
C GLY A 58 3.64 -3.57 -4.77
N ARG A 59 4.45 -4.45 -4.15
CA ARG A 59 4.18 -5.06 -2.84
C ARG A 59 4.38 -4.09 -1.68
N SER A 60 5.38 -3.21 -1.75
CA SER A 60 5.65 -2.22 -0.70
C SER A 60 4.54 -1.18 -0.62
N SER A 61 4.08 -0.65 -1.75
CA SER A 61 2.98 0.30 -1.84
C SER A 61 1.64 -0.32 -1.43
N ALA A 62 1.35 -1.58 -1.84
CA ALA A 62 0.19 -2.34 -1.39
C ALA A 62 0.21 -2.58 0.13
N LEU A 63 1.38 -2.96 0.70
CA LEU A 63 1.54 -3.12 2.14
C LEU A 63 1.26 -1.82 2.89
N PHE A 64 1.70 -0.66 2.36
CA PHE A 64 1.35 0.65 2.93
C PHE A 64 -0.17 0.88 2.91
N ALA A 65 -0.86 0.56 1.81
CA ALA A 65 -2.30 0.74 1.68
C ALA A 65 -3.07 -0.18 2.66
N VAL A 66 -2.66 -1.44 2.79
CA VAL A 66 -3.23 -2.36 3.80
C VAL A 66 -2.98 -1.83 5.21
N LEU A 67 -1.76 -1.37 5.52
CA LEU A 67 -1.41 -0.81 6.83
C LEU A 67 -2.13 0.52 7.12
N ALA A 68 -2.46 1.33 6.10
CA ALA A 68 -3.33 2.48 6.24
C ALA A 68 -4.73 2.04 6.70
N GLY A 69 -5.30 1.01 6.10
CA GLY A 69 -6.56 0.39 6.53
C GLY A 69 -6.51 -0.16 7.97
N VAL A 70 -5.40 -0.82 8.36
CA VAL A 70 -5.16 -1.24 9.76
C VAL A 70 -5.15 -0.03 10.69
N GLY A 71 -4.46 1.06 10.30
CA GLY A 71 -4.42 2.31 11.06
C GLY A 71 -5.80 2.94 11.23
N ILE A 72 -6.63 2.93 10.18
CA ILE A 72 -8.03 3.38 10.23
C ILE A 72 -8.81 2.54 11.24
N ALA A 73 -8.70 1.20 11.21
CA ALA A 73 -9.36 0.33 12.18
C ALA A 73 -8.93 0.64 13.62
N PHE A 74 -7.65 0.94 13.85
CA PHE A 74 -7.15 1.28 15.19
C PHE A 74 -7.69 2.61 15.72
N THR A 75 -7.79 3.61 14.85
CA THR A 75 -8.34 4.92 15.24
C THR A 75 -9.85 4.89 15.42
N THR A 76 -10.53 3.90 14.85
CA THR A 76 -12.00 3.70 14.96
C THR A 76 -12.39 2.60 15.95
N GLY A 77 -11.51 2.25 16.91
CA GLY A 77 -11.82 1.33 18.00
C GLY A 77 -11.82 -0.16 17.63
N ARG A 78 -11.28 -0.53 16.49
CA ARG A 78 -11.21 -1.93 15.98
C ARG A 78 -12.57 -2.62 15.82
N ALA A 79 -13.61 -1.85 15.63
CA ALA A 79 -14.98 -2.34 15.48
C ALA A 79 -15.73 -1.47 14.46
N ARG A 80 -16.97 -1.83 14.21
CA ARG A 80 -17.88 -0.97 13.46
C ARG A 80 -18.16 0.29 14.29
N VAL A 81 -18.04 1.46 13.67
CA VAL A 81 -18.32 2.74 14.32
C VAL A 81 -19.83 2.88 14.62
N GLU A 82 -20.16 3.19 15.85
CA GLU A 82 -21.52 3.38 16.30
C GLU A 82 -22.14 4.67 15.73
N ARG A 83 -23.48 4.76 15.74
CA ARG A 83 -24.18 5.90 15.10
C ARG A 83 -23.81 7.24 15.72
N GLY A 84 -23.60 7.31 17.03
CA GLY A 84 -23.24 8.53 17.75
C GLY A 84 -21.87 9.11 17.35
N ASP A 85 -20.91 8.25 16.99
CA ASP A 85 -19.52 8.63 16.72
C ASP A 85 -19.21 8.86 15.24
N ARG A 86 -20.22 8.64 14.35
CA ARG A 86 -20.00 8.70 12.89
C ARG A 86 -19.52 10.07 12.42
N GLY A 87 -20.11 11.15 12.96
CA GLY A 87 -19.74 12.50 12.59
C GLY A 87 -18.28 12.83 12.94
N ALA A 88 -17.88 12.53 14.18
CA ALA A 88 -16.51 12.75 14.65
C ALA A 88 -15.50 11.89 13.88
N THR A 89 -15.82 10.63 13.62
CA THR A 89 -14.99 9.72 12.83
C THR A 89 -14.83 10.21 11.39
N ALA A 90 -15.94 10.60 10.73
CA ALA A 90 -15.89 11.13 9.38
C ALA A 90 -15.05 12.42 9.30
N ALA A 91 -15.22 13.34 10.24
CA ALA A 91 -14.42 14.57 10.31
C ALA A 91 -12.92 14.28 10.52
N SER A 92 -12.57 13.31 11.38
CA SER A 92 -11.18 12.90 11.62
C SER A 92 -10.53 12.30 10.36
N LEU A 93 -11.25 11.42 9.63
CA LEU A 93 -10.74 10.82 8.40
C LEU A 93 -10.66 11.86 7.27
N ALA A 94 -11.64 12.76 7.15
CA ALA A 94 -11.61 13.86 6.19
C ALA A 94 -10.45 14.83 6.46
N ALA A 95 -10.19 15.19 7.73
CA ALA A 95 -9.05 16.00 8.09
C ALA A 95 -7.71 15.32 7.73
N ARG A 96 -7.59 14.01 7.99
CA ARG A 96 -6.41 13.23 7.57
C ARG A 96 -6.26 13.22 6.05
N ALA A 97 -7.35 13.00 5.31
CA ALA A 97 -7.36 13.06 3.86
C ALA A 97 -6.89 14.43 3.35
N ALA A 98 -7.39 15.52 3.92
CA ALA A 98 -6.98 16.87 3.55
C ALA A 98 -5.49 17.13 3.79
N VAL A 99 -4.96 16.75 4.97
CA VAL A 99 -3.53 16.94 5.28
C VAL A 99 -2.65 16.11 4.34
N VAL A 100 -2.97 14.83 4.14
CA VAL A 100 -2.20 13.95 3.24
C VAL A 100 -2.30 14.44 1.80
N GLY A 101 -3.48 14.89 1.36
CA GLY A 101 -3.69 15.45 0.03
C GLY A 101 -2.88 16.72 -0.21
N VAL A 102 -2.88 17.66 0.75
CA VAL A 102 -2.07 18.89 0.63
C VAL A 102 -0.57 18.57 0.54
N ILE A 103 -0.07 17.69 1.41
CA ILE A 103 1.33 17.24 1.33
C ILE A 103 1.60 16.59 -0.03
N GLY A 104 0.71 15.73 -0.50
CA GLY A 104 0.85 15.05 -1.78
C GLY A 104 0.88 16.01 -2.96
N LEU A 105 0.00 17.01 -3.00
CA LEU A 105 -0.02 18.02 -4.06
C LEU A 105 1.21 18.94 -4.04
N ILE A 106 1.79 19.21 -2.88
CA ILE A 106 3.06 19.94 -2.76
C ILE A 106 4.20 19.06 -3.31
N MET A 107 4.21 17.78 -2.97
CA MET A 107 5.19 16.83 -3.47
C MET A 107 5.02 16.50 -4.96
N GLY A 108 3.84 16.75 -5.52
CA GLY A 108 3.56 16.59 -6.95
C GLY A 108 4.47 17.39 -7.88
N TYR A 109 5.21 18.37 -7.38
CA TYR A 109 6.22 19.11 -8.15
C TYR A 109 7.58 18.41 -8.22
N THR A 110 7.71 17.20 -7.71
CA THR A 110 8.88 16.33 -7.90
C THR A 110 8.78 15.56 -9.21
N HIS A 111 9.90 15.02 -9.69
CA HIS A 111 9.95 14.26 -10.94
C HIS A 111 9.29 12.89 -10.80
N ALA A 112 8.22 12.66 -11.53
CA ALA A 112 7.49 11.39 -11.52
C ALA A 112 8.35 10.21 -12.03
N GLU A 113 9.30 10.48 -12.93
CA GLU A 113 10.27 9.50 -13.45
C GLU A 113 11.12 8.86 -12.32
N LEU A 114 11.36 9.59 -11.22
CA LEU A 114 12.10 9.08 -10.07
C LEU A 114 11.19 8.39 -9.06
N ALA A 115 9.98 8.93 -8.87
CA ALA A 115 8.96 8.33 -8.02
C ALA A 115 7.59 8.97 -8.26
N VAL A 116 6.58 8.14 -8.48
CA VAL A 116 5.20 8.60 -8.48
C VAL A 116 4.71 8.83 -7.04
N VAL A 117 4.16 10.01 -6.77
CA VAL A 117 3.72 10.41 -5.43
C VAL A 117 2.37 9.79 -5.09
N ILE A 118 2.37 8.81 -4.20
CA ILE A 118 1.17 8.04 -3.79
C ILE A 118 0.18 8.85 -2.91
N LEU A 119 0.62 9.94 -2.27
CA LEU A 119 -0.18 10.64 -1.25
C LEU A 119 -1.50 11.24 -1.76
N PRO A 120 -1.62 11.81 -2.99
CA PRO A 120 -2.90 12.27 -3.51
C PRO A 120 -3.93 11.14 -3.64
N TYR A 121 -3.50 9.94 -4.07
CA TYR A 121 -4.34 8.75 -4.11
C TYR A 121 -4.80 8.31 -2.71
N TYR A 122 -3.91 8.39 -1.72
CA TYR A 122 -4.25 8.08 -0.32
C TYR A 122 -5.25 9.06 0.27
N ALA A 123 -5.21 10.32 -0.10
CA ALA A 123 -6.22 11.28 0.32
C ALA A 123 -7.62 10.82 -0.11
N ILE A 124 -7.77 10.36 -1.35
CA ILE A 124 -9.03 9.79 -1.86
C ILE A 124 -9.41 8.50 -1.12
N LEU A 125 -8.43 7.59 -0.89
CA LEU A 125 -8.66 6.36 -0.15
C LEU A 125 -9.14 6.63 1.29
N PHE A 126 -8.65 7.66 1.97
CA PHE A 126 -9.15 8.05 3.30
C PHE A 126 -10.58 8.57 3.25
N VAL A 127 -10.97 9.30 2.19
CA VAL A 127 -12.36 9.72 1.97
C VAL A 127 -13.26 8.49 1.72
N ILE A 128 -12.84 7.58 0.84
CA ILE A 128 -13.58 6.34 0.55
C ILE A 128 -13.70 5.47 1.80
N ALA A 129 -12.73 5.48 2.70
CA ALA A 129 -12.76 4.72 3.95
C ALA A 129 -13.86 5.18 4.92
N ILE A 130 -14.36 6.43 4.80
CA ILE A 130 -15.40 6.96 5.70
C ILE A 130 -16.65 6.07 5.75
N PRO A 131 -17.32 5.73 4.66
CA PRO A 131 -18.45 4.83 4.69
C PRO A 131 -18.06 3.40 5.10
N LEU A 132 -16.85 2.93 4.80
CA LEU A 132 -16.41 1.56 5.07
C LEU A 132 -16.34 1.25 6.57
N VAL A 133 -15.90 2.20 7.40
CA VAL A 133 -15.79 2.00 8.85
C VAL A 133 -17.16 1.87 9.53
N PHE A 134 -18.24 2.27 8.86
CA PHE A 134 -19.62 2.12 9.33
C PHE A 134 -20.22 0.76 8.99
N LEU A 135 -19.54 -0.06 8.22
CA LEU A 135 -20.00 -1.39 7.83
C LEU A 135 -19.49 -2.46 8.81
N PRO A 136 -20.24 -3.56 8.99
CA PRO A 136 -19.75 -4.71 9.73
C PRO A 136 -18.57 -5.36 9.01
N THR A 137 -17.67 -6.00 9.74
CA THR A 137 -16.42 -6.57 9.21
C THR A 137 -16.66 -7.51 8.02
N ARG A 138 -17.70 -8.35 8.08
CA ARG A 138 -18.04 -9.27 6.98
C ARG A 138 -18.43 -8.51 5.69
N ALA A 139 -19.16 -7.40 5.82
CA ALA A 139 -19.51 -6.57 4.66
C ALA A 139 -18.29 -5.87 4.07
N VAL A 140 -17.37 -5.38 4.91
CA VAL A 140 -16.09 -4.81 4.43
C VAL A 140 -15.26 -5.86 3.70
N ALA A 141 -15.17 -7.09 4.23
CA ALA A 141 -14.45 -8.19 3.58
C ALA A 141 -15.07 -8.56 2.22
N ALA A 142 -16.39 -8.72 2.18
CA ALA A 142 -17.12 -9.04 0.93
C ALA A 142 -16.99 -7.93 -0.10
N LEU A 143 -17.09 -6.67 0.32
CA LEU A 143 -16.92 -5.51 -0.56
C LEU A 143 -15.47 -5.41 -1.09
N GLY A 144 -14.46 -5.63 -0.24
CA GLY A 144 -13.06 -5.65 -0.67
C GLY A 144 -12.79 -6.73 -1.72
N LEU A 145 -13.32 -7.93 -1.52
CA LEU A 145 -13.21 -9.01 -2.51
C LEU A 145 -13.97 -8.67 -3.81
N LEU A 146 -15.17 -8.13 -3.72
CA LEU A 146 -15.95 -7.70 -4.87
C LEU A 146 -15.20 -6.62 -5.67
N ILE A 147 -14.63 -5.64 -4.99
CA ILE A 147 -13.83 -4.57 -5.62
C ILE A 147 -12.61 -5.18 -6.33
N ALA A 148 -11.86 -6.06 -5.67
CA ALA A 148 -10.68 -6.68 -6.25
C ALA A 148 -10.98 -7.49 -7.52
N LEU A 149 -12.17 -8.08 -7.63
CA LEU A 149 -12.55 -8.90 -8.78
C LEU A 149 -13.30 -8.10 -9.87
N VAL A 150 -14.16 -7.18 -9.49
CA VAL A 150 -15.10 -6.55 -10.45
C VAL A 150 -14.58 -5.21 -10.96
N VAL A 151 -13.94 -4.40 -10.10
CA VAL A 151 -13.49 -3.05 -10.53
C VAL A 151 -12.45 -3.14 -11.64
N PRO A 152 -11.41 -4.00 -11.58
CA PRO A 152 -10.49 -4.17 -12.70
C PRO A 152 -11.19 -4.61 -14.00
N ALA A 153 -12.17 -5.50 -13.91
CA ALA A 153 -12.93 -5.95 -15.07
C ALA A 153 -13.77 -4.80 -15.68
N VAL A 154 -14.36 -3.94 -14.85
CA VAL A 154 -15.08 -2.75 -15.32
C VAL A 154 -14.12 -1.75 -15.99
N ILE A 155 -12.94 -1.54 -15.39
CA ILE A 155 -11.92 -0.67 -15.97
C ILE A 155 -11.44 -1.23 -17.31
N GLU A 156 -11.17 -2.54 -17.42
CA GLU A 156 -10.81 -3.19 -18.68
C GLU A 156 -11.89 -2.99 -19.75
N PHE A 157 -13.15 -3.15 -19.38
CA PHE A 157 -14.27 -2.96 -20.32
C PHE A 157 -14.34 -1.54 -20.91
N PHE A 158 -14.06 -0.53 -20.11
CA PHE A 158 -14.07 0.88 -20.53
C PHE A 158 -12.71 1.41 -20.97
N GLY A 159 -11.64 0.63 -20.84
CA GLY A 159 -10.25 1.07 -20.92
C GLY A 159 -9.92 1.89 -22.18
N THR A 160 -10.37 1.45 -23.36
CA THR A 160 -10.16 2.20 -24.61
C THR A 160 -10.88 3.54 -24.68
N SER A 161 -11.86 3.77 -23.80
CA SER A 161 -12.65 5.02 -23.72
C SER A 161 -12.14 5.96 -22.62
N LEU A 162 -11.21 5.50 -21.76
CA LEU A 162 -10.63 6.32 -20.72
C LEU A 162 -9.53 7.23 -21.29
N PRO A 163 -9.39 8.46 -20.78
CA PRO A 163 -8.23 9.29 -21.10
C PRO A 163 -6.94 8.55 -20.71
N ALA A 164 -5.89 8.68 -21.51
CA ALA A 164 -4.58 8.17 -21.15
C ALA A 164 -4.07 8.86 -19.87
N PRO A 165 -3.38 8.15 -18.96
CA PRO A 165 -2.77 8.76 -17.79
C PRO A 165 -1.67 9.75 -18.20
N SER A 166 -1.44 10.77 -17.38
CA SER A 166 -0.50 11.84 -17.71
C SER A 166 0.96 11.43 -17.54
N LEU A 167 1.24 10.39 -16.78
CA LEU A 167 2.58 9.97 -16.34
C LEU A 167 3.31 11.01 -15.45
N ASP A 168 2.60 12.08 -15.05
CA ASP A 168 3.11 13.11 -14.15
C ASP A 168 2.60 12.91 -12.72
N ASN A 169 3.22 13.59 -11.77
CA ASN A 169 2.70 13.65 -10.42
C ASN A 169 1.51 14.62 -10.33
N PRO A 170 0.43 14.29 -9.58
CA PRO A 170 -0.69 15.17 -9.38
C PRO A 170 -0.29 16.47 -8.67
N THR A 171 -0.51 17.62 -9.31
CA THR A 171 -0.30 18.95 -8.73
C THR A 171 -1.62 19.71 -8.64
N LEU A 172 -1.68 20.75 -7.80
CA LEU A 172 -2.87 21.60 -7.73
C LEU A 172 -3.16 22.29 -9.06
N VAL A 173 -2.10 22.76 -9.75
CA VAL A 173 -2.23 23.39 -11.07
C VAL A 173 -2.76 22.41 -12.09
N GLY A 174 -2.14 21.23 -12.19
CA GLY A 174 -2.58 20.18 -13.13
C GLY A 174 -4.04 19.77 -12.92
N ILE A 175 -4.48 19.63 -11.66
CA ILE A 175 -5.89 19.27 -11.35
C ILE A 175 -6.84 20.41 -11.79
N ILE A 176 -6.46 21.69 -11.65
CA ILE A 176 -7.30 22.82 -12.08
C ILE A 176 -7.35 22.90 -13.61
N GLU A 177 -6.25 22.63 -14.30
CA GLU A 177 -6.16 22.70 -15.76
C GLU A 177 -6.87 21.51 -16.45
N ASN A 178 -6.78 20.30 -15.87
CA ASN A 178 -7.43 19.09 -16.40
C ASN A 178 -8.15 18.31 -15.29
N PRO A 179 -9.26 18.82 -14.73
CA PRO A 179 -9.95 18.19 -13.60
C PRO A 179 -10.54 16.82 -13.94
N LEU A 180 -11.00 16.61 -15.18
CA LEU A 180 -11.56 15.32 -15.60
C LEU A 180 -10.46 14.27 -15.76
N GLY A 181 -9.37 14.59 -16.44
CA GLY A 181 -8.22 13.68 -16.62
C GLY A 181 -7.67 13.24 -15.28
N TRP A 182 -7.37 14.17 -14.38
CA TRP A 182 -6.87 13.85 -13.04
C TRP A 182 -7.89 13.07 -12.18
N THR A 183 -9.19 13.33 -12.34
CA THR A 183 -10.21 12.52 -11.63
C THR A 183 -10.20 11.09 -12.10
N VAL A 184 -10.12 10.87 -13.42
CA VAL A 184 -10.05 9.52 -14.00
C VAL A 184 -8.75 8.83 -13.58
N GLU A 185 -7.62 9.52 -13.66
CA GLU A 185 -6.32 8.98 -13.30
C GLU A 185 -6.25 8.59 -11.82
N LEU A 186 -6.65 9.48 -10.92
CA LEU A 186 -6.64 9.21 -9.48
C LEU A 186 -7.61 8.10 -9.05
N LEU A 187 -8.70 7.89 -9.81
CA LEU A 187 -9.71 6.89 -9.44
C LEU A 187 -9.56 5.56 -10.18
N LEU A 188 -9.14 5.56 -11.46
CA LEU A 188 -9.30 4.42 -12.36
C LEU A 188 -8.01 3.91 -12.99
N ASN A 189 -7.17 4.76 -13.57
CA ASN A 189 -6.09 4.34 -14.47
C ASN A 189 -4.71 4.97 -14.22
N GLY A 190 -4.53 5.65 -13.08
CA GLY A 190 -3.19 6.08 -12.66
C GLY A 190 -2.42 4.96 -11.97
N GLU A 191 -1.23 5.28 -11.45
CA GLU A 191 -0.31 4.31 -10.83
C GLU A 191 -0.90 3.62 -9.59
N PHE A 192 -1.71 4.34 -8.78
CA PHE A 192 -2.32 3.84 -7.54
C PHE A 192 -3.84 4.07 -7.52
N PRO A 193 -4.60 3.60 -8.51
CA PRO A 193 -5.98 4.04 -8.74
C PRO A 193 -6.88 3.70 -7.54
N ALA A 194 -7.53 4.73 -6.98
CA ALA A 194 -8.17 4.62 -5.67
C ALA A 194 -9.35 3.63 -5.64
N LEU A 195 -10.06 3.42 -6.74
CA LEU A 195 -11.19 2.48 -6.74
C LEU A 195 -10.73 1.02 -6.59
N PRO A 196 -9.85 0.44 -7.43
CA PRO A 196 -9.35 -0.92 -7.18
C PRO A 196 -8.53 -0.98 -5.87
N TRP A 197 -7.76 0.06 -5.52
CA TRP A 197 -6.95 0.10 -4.30
C TRP A 197 -7.78 0.18 -3.01
N THR A 198 -9.08 0.49 -3.12
CA THR A 198 -10.02 0.35 -1.99
C THR A 198 -10.06 -1.09 -1.45
N ALA A 199 -9.72 -2.10 -2.25
CA ALA A 199 -9.58 -3.48 -1.78
C ALA A 199 -8.50 -3.62 -0.69
N TYR A 200 -7.36 -2.91 -0.81
CA TYR A 200 -6.31 -2.89 0.23
C TYR A 200 -6.80 -2.24 1.52
N ILE A 201 -7.54 -1.13 1.42
CA ILE A 201 -8.12 -0.47 2.59
C ILE A 201 -9.12 -1.40 3.28
N CYS A 202 -9.97 -2.08 2.52
CA CYS A 202 -10.90 -3.07 3.06
C CYS A 202 -10.15 -4.22 3.78
N ALA A 203 -9.13 -4.80 3.14
CA ALA A 203 -8.30 -5.85 3.74
C ALA A 203 -7.65 -5.35 5.05
N GLY A 204 -7.09 -4.14 5.03
CA GLY A 204 -6.48 -3.51 6.19
C GLY A 204 -7.47 -3.27 7.34
N ILE A 205 -8.67 -2.77 7.05
CA ILE A 205 -9.74 -2.59 8.06
C ILE A 205 -10.13 -3.96 8.66
N VAL A 206 -10.28 -5.00 7.85
CA VAL A 206 -10.59 -6.35 8.31
C VAL A 206 -9.49 -6.88 9.21
N ILE A 207 -8.22 -6.82 8.78
CA ILE A 207 -7.06 -7.25 9.56
C ILE A 207 -6.98 -6.47 10.88
N GLY A 208 -7.12 -5.14 10.85
CA GLY A 208 -7.06 -4.29 12.04
C GLY A 208 -8.15 -4.56 13.07
N ARG A 209 -9.28 -5.17 12.66
CA ARG A 209 -10.35 -5.61 13.55
C ARG A 209 -10.13 -6.99 14.14
N LEU A 210 -9.11 -7.76 13.69
CA LEU A 210 -8.75 -9.04 14.30
C LEU A 210 -8.02 -8.86 15.63
N LYS A 211 -7.95 -9.94 16.43
CA LYS A 211 -7.18 -9.95 17.69
C LYS A 211 -5.68 -10.12 17.37
N LEU A 212 -5.02 -9.04 16.93
CA LEU A 212 -3.61 -9.04 16.48
C LEU A 212 -2.59 -9.39 17.60
N THR A 213 -3.04 -9.42 18.85
CA THR A 213 -2.25 -9.91 19.99
C THR A 213 -2.25 -11.44 20.12
N SER A 214 -2.91 -12.16 19.23
CA SER A 214 -2.96 -13.63 19.23
C SER A 214 -1.93 -14.21 18.27
N ALA A 215 -1.07 -15.09 18.75
CA ALA A 215 -0.10 -15.82 17.92
C ALA A 215 -0.80 -16.66 16.83
N ASN A 216 -1.98 -17.23 17.12
CA ASN A 216 -2.75 -17.96 16.12
C ASN A 216 -3.24 -17.07 14.99
N VAL A 217 -3.66 -15.82 15.28
CA VAL A 217 -4.03 -14.83 14.26
C VAL A 217 -2.81 -14.42 13.44
N ALA A 218 -1.67 -14.18 14.09
CA ALA A 218 -0.42 -13.87 13.41
C ALA A 218 0.02 -15.01 12.48
N GLY A 219 0.00 -16.26 12.96
CA GLY A 219 0.31 -17.43 12.16
C GLY A 219 -0.69 -17.67 11.01
N ALA A 220 -1.97 -17.46 11.25
CA ALA A 220 -2.98 -17.54 10.19
C ALA A 220 -2.77 -16.48 9.09
N LEU A 221 -2.50 -15.23 9.45
CA LEU A 221 -2.18 -14.18 8.49
C LEU A 221 -0.93 -14.52 7.66
N LEU A 222 0.11 -15.05 8.30
CA LEU A 222 1.33 -15.48 7.62
C LEU A 222 1.03 -16.58 6.60
N VAL A 223 0.39 -17.68 7.03
CA VAL A 223 0.19 -18.88 6.19
C VAL A 223 -0.81 -18.61 5.07
N PHE A 224 -1.99 -18.07 5.40
CA PHE A 224 -3.00 -17.79 4.38
C PHE A 224 -2.56 -16.64 3.46
N GLY A 225 -1.84 -15.64 3.99
CA GLY A 225 -1.29 -14.57 3.18
C GLY A 225 -0.24 -15.09 2.18
N ALA A 226 0.70 -15.91 2.64
CA ALA A 226 1.69 -16.52 1.76
C ALA A 226 1.04 -17.44 0.72
N ALA A 227 0.06 -18.26 1.12
CA ALA A 227 -0.67 -19.12 0.18
C ALA A 227 -1.42 -18.32 -0.89
N LEU A 228 -2.05 -17.19 -0.50
CA LEU A 228 -2.73 -16.31 -1.44
C LEU A 228 -1.75 -15.64 -2.41
N ALA A 229 -0.63 -15.12 -1.90
CA ALA A 229 0.40 -14.47 -2.73
C ALA A 229 1.00 -15.43 -3.76
N VAL A 230 1.41 -16.62 -3.29
CA VAL A 230 1.99 -17.66 -4.16
C VAL A 230 0.95 -18.20 -5.13
N GLY A 231 -0.28 -18.41 -4.66
CA GLY A 231 -1.38 -18.92 -5.48
C GLY A 231 -1.76 -17.97 -6.61
N ALA A 232 -1.83 -16.67 -6.34
CA ALA A 232 -2.09 -15.64 -7.36
C ALA A 232 -0.97 -15.61 -8.42
N ARG A 233 0.30 -15.66 -7.98
CA ARG A 233 1.45 -15.70 -8.90
C ARG A 233 1.44 -16.95 -9.77
N ILE A 234 1.25 -18.14 -9.19
CA ILE A 234 1.18 -19.40 -9.95
C ILE A 234 0.00 -19.36 -10.92
N LEU A 235 -1.16 -18.83 -10.50
CA LEU A 235 -2.32 -18.76 -11.38
C LEU A 235 -2.07 -17.81 -12.56
N SER A 236 -1.45 -16.65 -12.33
CA SER A 236 -1.04 -15.73 -13.39
C SER A 236 -0.10 -16.42 -14.38
N GLU A 237 0.95 -17.05 -13.87
CA GLU A 237 1.94 -17.79 -14.69
C GLU A 237 1.27 -18.85 -15.57
N VAL A 238 0.38 -19.66 -14.97
CA VAL A 238 -0.35 -20.73 -15.70
C VAL A 238 -1.29 -20.12 -16.75
N LEU A 239 -2.05 -19.09 -16.41
CA LEU A 239 -2.97 -18.46 -17.37
C LEU A 239 -2.23 -17.83 -18.52
N ILE A 240 -1.16 -17.10 -18.27
CA ILE A 240 -0.44 -16.34 -19.28
C ILE A 240 0.41 -17.26 -20.15
N PHE A 241 1.25 -18.13 -19.55
CA PHE A 241 2.27 -18.86 -20.32
C PHE A 241 1.91 -20.32 -20.65
N HIS A 242 0.89 -20.90 -20.00
CA HIS A 242 0.51 -22.30 -20.24
C HIS A 242 -0.88 -22.49 -20.82
N LEU A 243 -1.77 -21.48 -20.68
CA LEU A 243 -3.14 -21.56 -21.19
C LEU A 243 -3.43 -20.57 -22.33
N GLY A 244 -2.37 -20.09 -22.99
CA GLY A 244 -2.49 -19.28 -24.22
C GLY A 244 -2.75 -17.80 -23.98
N GLY A 245 -2.66 -17.31 -22.73
CA GLY A 245 -2.87 -15.90 -22.41
C GLY A 245 -1.91 -14.99 -23.15
N PHE A 246 -0.64 -15.39 -23.25
CA PHE A 246 0.40 -14.62 -23.92
C PHE A 246 0.09 -14.40 -25.41
N GLU A 247 -0.33 -15.45 -26.11
CA GLU A 247 -0.71 -15.38 -27.53
C GLU A 247 -1.94 -14.45 -27.72
N HIS A 248 -2.87 -14.47 -26.79
CA HIS A 248 -4.02 -13.55 -26.81
C HIS A 248 -3.63 -12.11 -26.52
N LEU A 249 -2.67 -11.86 -25.63
CA LEU A 249 -2.11 -10.53 -25.40
C LEU A 249 -1.42 -10.01 -26.67
N MET A 250 -0.60 -10.85 -27.32
CA MET A 250 0.05 -10.52 -28.60
C MET A 250 -0.94 -10.22 -29.72
N ALA A 251 -2.02 -11.00 -29.83
CA ALA A 251 -3.02 -10.82 -30.87
C ALA A 251 -3.98 -9.65 -30.62
N GLY A 252 -4.22 -9.32 -29.34
CA GLY A 252 -5.20 -8.32 -28.94
C GLY A 252 -4.63 -6.91 -28.71
N SER A 253 -3.29 -6.75 -28.67
CA SER A 253 -2.64 -5.45 -28.47
C SER A 253 -1.75 -5.10 -29.67
N ALA A 254 -1.44 -3.81 -29.84
CA ALA A 254 -0.47 -3.34 -30.82
C ALA A 254 1.00 -3.43 -30.31
N LEU A 255 1.21 -3.98 -29.11
CA LEU A 255 2.50 -4.09 -28.45
C LEU A 255 3.34 -5.24 -29.02
N SER A 256 4.64 -5.04 -29.04
CA SER A 256 5.61 -6.09 -29.37
C SER A 256 5.67 -7.15 -28.26
N ARG A 257 6.30 -8.29 -28.58
CA ARG A 257 6.56 -9.35 -27.59
C ARG A 257 7.36 -8.82 -26.39
N GLU A 258 8.33 -7.99 -26.63
CA GLU A 258 9.26 -7.43 -25.65
C GLU A 258 8.52 -6.49 -24.70
N GLU A 259 7.72 -5.56 -25.25
CA GLU A 259 6.89 -4.65 -24.44
C GLU A 259 5.87 -5.39 -23.56
N ILE A 260 5.24 -6.46 -24.03
CA ILE A 260 4.33 -7.25 -23.20
C ILE A 260 5.07 -7.97 -22.08
N LEU A 261 6.27 -8.50 -22.33
CA LEU A 261 7.09 -9.14 -21.30
C LEU A 261 7.56 -8.12 -20.26
N ASP A 262 7.93 -6.92 -20.69
CA ASP A 262 8.31 -5.82 -19.80
C ASP A 262 7.14 -5.39 -18.92
N ILE A 263 5.94 -5.25 -19.47
CA ILE A 263 4.74 -4.94 -18.69
C ILE A 263 4.45 -6.03 -17.64
N ILE A 264 4.60 -7.31 -18.02
CA ILE A 264 4.42 -8.43 -17.07
C ILE A 264 5.47 -8.39 -15.97
N ALA A 265 6.71 -8.06 -16.29
CA ALA A 265 7.85 -8.11 -15.38
C ALA A 265 7.97 -6.85 -14.50
N TYR A 266 7.78 -5.68 -15.08
CA TYR A 266 8.05 -4.39 -14.45
C TYR A 266 6.80 -3.57 -14.16
N GLY A 267 5.64 -3.98 -14.67
CA GLY A 267 4.41 -3.17 -14.66
C GLY A 267 4.36 -2.24 -15.86
N ALA A 268 3.23 -1.56 -15.99
CA ALA A 268 3.06 -0.48 -16.96
C ALA A 268 2.97 0.84 -16.21
N ASP A 269 3.37 1.92 -16.84
CA ASP A 269 3.14 3.28 -16.37
C ASP A 269 1.63 3.56 -16.45
N GLY A 270 0.96 3.47 -15.32
CA GLY A 270 -0.49 3.44 -15.24
C GLY A 270 -1.08 2.06 -15.63
N SER A 271 -2.38 1.96 -15.63
CA SER A 271 -3.07 0.71 -15.94
C SER A 271 -3.13 0.48 -17.45
N VAL A 272 -2.76 -0.72 -17.91
CA VAL A 272 -2.89 -1.14 -19.31
C VAL A 272 -4.23 -1.86 -19.49
N PHE A 273 -5.14 -1.27 -20.28
CA PHE A 273 -6.51 -1.78 -20.38
C PHE A 273 -7.11 -1.65 -21.77
N GLY A 274 -8.11 -2.49 -22.03
CA GLY A 274 -9.09 -2.29 -23.09
C GLY A 274 -8.79 -2.97 -24.40
N SER A 275 -7.73 -3.78 -24.48
CA SER A 275 -7.45 -4.53 -25.72
C SER A 275 -7.90 -5.99 -25.66
N THR A 276 -7.75 -6.63 -24.50
CA THR A 276 -8.15 -8.04 -24.29
C THR A 276 -8.30 -8.37 -22.81
N TRP A 277 -9.31 -9.17 -22.48
CA TRP A 277 -9.57 -9.63 -21.09
C TRP A 277 -8.42 -10.41 -20.46
N TRP A 278 -7.45 -10.86 -21.22
CA TRP A 278 -6.27 -11.56 -20.72
C TRP A 278 -5.35 -10.68 -19.91
N TRP A 279 -5.45 -9.35 -20.03
CA TRP A 279 -4.75 -8.44 -19.13
C TRP A 279 -5.15 -8.62 -17.66
N LEU A 280 -6.37 -9.07 -17.37
CA LEU A 280 -6.82 -9.36 -16.00
C LEU A 280 -6.09 -10.55 -15.34
N ALA A 281 -5.39 -11.37 -16.13
CA ALA A 281 -4.59 -12.49 -15.66
C ALA A 281 -3.13 -12.10 -15.32
N VAL A 282 -2.69 -10.90 -15.64
CA VAL A 282 -1.35 -10.41 -15.35
C VAL A 282 -1.24 -10.02 -13.87
N ASP A 283 -0.15 -10.36 -13.20
CA ASP A 283 0.18 -9.96 -11.82
C ASP A 283 1.39 -9.02 -11.73
N GLY A 284 1.67 -8.28 -12.82
CA GLY A 284 2.74 -7.28 -12.86
C GLY A 284 2.55 -6.19 -11.80
N PRO A 285 3.65 -5.58 -11.31
CA PRO A 285 3.59 -4.51 -10.33
C PRO A 285 2.64 -3.38 -10.78
N HIS A 286 1.81 -2.88 -9.88
CA HIS A 286 0.86 -1.77 -10.12
C HIS A 286 -0.18 -2.01 -11.23
N SER A 287 -0.29 -3.23 -11.78
CA SER A 287 -1.30 -3.53 -12.81
C SER A 287 -2.74 -3.38 -12.31
N SER A 288 -2.95 -3.39 -11.00
CA SER A 288 -4.26 -3.31 -10.34
C SER A 288 -5.27 -4.35 -10.86
N THR A 289 -4.80 -5.45 -11.45
CA THR A 289 -5.61 -6.58 -11.88
C THR A 289 -6.11 -7.40 -10.69
N PRO A 290 -7.08 -8.30 -10.85
CA PRO A 290 -7.51 -9.18 -9.78
C PRO A 290 -6.37 -10.01 -9.17
N LEU A 291 -5.42 -10.49 -9.98
CA LEU A 291 -4.32 -11.32 -9.50
C LEU A 291 -3.23 -10.49 -8.81
N ASP A 292 -2.91 -9.29 -9.30
CA ASP A 292 -2.04 -8.35 -8.61
C ASP A 292 -2.64 -7.95 -7.25
N LEU A 293 -3.91 -7.51 -7.21
CA LEU A 293 -4.58 -7.09 -5.97
C LEU A 293 -4.62 -8.22 -4.93
N LEU A 294 -4.99 -9.44 -5.33
CA LEU A 294 -5.04 -10.59 -4.41
C LEU A 294 -3.65 -11.03 -3.98
N GLY A 295 -2.70 -11.07 -4.91
CA GLY A 295 -1.31 -11.44 -4.65
C GLY A 295 -0.63 -10.48 -3.67
N THR A 296 -0.83 -9.18 -3.85
CA THR A 296 -0.24 -8.15 -3.00
C THR A 296 -0.99 -7.98 -1.66
N ILE A 297 -2.31 -8.22 -1.59
CA ILE A 297 -3.02 -8.41 -0.31
C ILE A 297 -2.43 -9.61 0.43
N GLY A 298 -2.21 -10.72 -0.27
CA GLY A 298 -1.60 -11.92 0.30
C GLY A 298 -0.21 -11.65 0.87
N SER A 299 0.67 -11.02 0.10
CA SER A 299 2.02 -10.67 0.56
C SER A 299 1.99 -9.70 1.75
N SER A 300 1.06 -8.73 1.76
CA SER A 300 0.85 -7.81 2.88
C SER A 300 0.39 -8.54 4.15
N MET A 301 -0.55 -9.48 4.02
CA MET A 301 -0.98 -10.34 5.13
C MET A 301 0.19 -11.18 5.67
N ALA A 302 1.01 -11.74 4.79
CA ALA A 302 2.16 -12.56 5.17
C ALA A 302 3.20 -11.73 5.95
N VAL A 303 3.55 -10.54 5.47
CA VAL A 303 4.50 -9.65 6.15
C VAL A 303 3.96 -9.19 7.50
N ILE A 304 2.69 -8.75 7.57
CA ILE A 304 2.05 -8.36 8.83
C ILE A 304 2.03 -9.55 9.80
N GLY A 305 1.63 -10.72 9.32
CA GLY A 305 1.61 -11.96 10.10
C GLY A 305 2.99 -12.34 10.64
N ALA A 306 4.03 -12.27 9.79
CA ALA A 306 5.41 -12.55 10.17
C ALA A 306 5.91 -11.58 11.25
N MET A 307 5.69 -10.27 11.08
CA MET A 307 6.13 -9.26 12.05
C MET A 307 5.39 -9.39 13.38
N LEU A 308 4.09 -9.67 13.36
CA LEU A 308 3.33 -9.96 14.59
C LEU A 308 3.82 -11.24 15.26
N PHE A 309 4.09 -12.29 14.49
CA PHE A 309 4.57 -13.57 15.02
C PHE A 309 5.96 -13.42 15.64
N LEU A 310 6.88 -12.71 14.98
CA LEU A 310 8.18 -12.37 15.55
C LEU A 310 8.05 -11.58 16.87
N GLY A 311 7.09 -10.65 16.94
CA GLY A 311 6.77 -9.94 18.18
C GLY A 311 6.38 -10.85 19.35
N HIS A 312 5.78 -12.04 19.09
CA HIS A 312 5.47 -13.03 20.12
C HIS A 312 6.70 -13.80 20.61
N LEU A 313 7.79 -13.82 19.87
CA LEU A 313 9.07 -14.40 20.30
C LEU A 313 9.85 -13.48 21.24
N ALA A 314 9.46 -12.22 21.37
CA ALA A 314 9.99 -11.32 22.38
C ALA A 314 9.66 -11.88 23.78
N GLY A 315 10.68 -11.94 24.67
CA GLY A 315 10.57 -12.61 25.98
C GLY A 315 10.98 -14.10 25.97
N THR A 316 11.37 -14.66 24.83
CA THR A 316 11.97 -15.99 24.70
C THR A 316 13.51 -15.92 24.68
N LYS A 317 14.19 -17.05 24.46
CA LYS A 317 15.65 -17.06 24.26
C LYS A 317 16.14 -16.24 23.05
N LEU A 318 15.23 -15.92 22.12
CA LEU A 318 15.50 -15.09 20.92
C LEU A 318 15.18 -13.60 21.14
N ASP A 319 14.79 -13.19 22.36
CA ASP A 319 14.33 -11.84 22.67
C ASP A 319 15.30 -10.73 22.19
N THR A 320 16.60 -10.90 22.48
CA THR A 320 17.62 -9.92 22.09
C THR A 320 17.72 -9.76 20.57
N LEU A 321 17.76 -10.87 19.83
CA LEU A 321 17.86 -10.86 18.36
C LEU A 321 16.63 -10.23 17.74
N VAL A 322 15.43 -10.62 18.21
CA VAL A 322 14.15 -10.07 17.74
C VAL A 322 14.08 -8.57 18.00
N LYS A 323 14.46 -8.12 19.20
CA LYS A 323 14.46 -6.67 19.53
C LYS A 323 15.46 -5.88 18.68
N VAL A 324 16.68 -6.39 18.49
CA VAL A 324 17.69 -5.73 17.65
C VAL A 324 17.22 -5.54 16.22
N ALA A 325 16.50 -6.52 15.66
CA ALA A 325 15.98 -6.42 14.29
C ALA A 325 14.69 -5.58 14.19
N MET A 326 13.74 -5.79 15.13
CA MET A 326 12.41 -5.19 15.01
C MET A 326 12.32 -3.75 15.53
N VAL A 327 13.14 -3.36 16.50
CA VAL A 327 13.06 -2.01 17.07
C VAL A 327 13.45 -0.92 16.07
N PRO A 328 14.54 -1.03 15.29
CA PRO A 328 14.84 -0.06 14.24
C PRO A 328 13.74 0.00 13.18
N LEU A 329 13.25 -1.15 12.70
CA LEU A 329 12.15 -1.21 11.74
C LEU A 329 10.88 -0.53 12.27
N ALA A 330 10.55 -0.76 13.54
CA ALA A 330 9.38 -0.14 14.14
C ALA A 330 9.59 1.37 14.40
N ALA A 331 10.81 1.81 14.66
CA ALA A 331 11.14 3.23 14.77
C ALA A 331 10.90 3.93 13.43
N ALA A 332 11.49 3.42 12.35
CA ALA A 332 11.27 3.92 11.00
C ALA A 332 9.77 3.88 10.62
N GLY A 333 9.09 2.76 10.88
CA GLY A 333 7.67 2.59 10.62
C GLY A 333 6.76 3.52 11.42
N SER A 334 7.20 4.03 12.56
CA SER A 334 6.44 5.02 13.35
C SER A 334 6.49 6.43 12.75
N MET A 335 7.47 6.73 11.92
CA MET A 335 7.70 8.02 11.25
C MET A 335 7.49 7.95 9.74
N THR A 336 6.70 6.98 9.27
CA THR A 336 6.55 6.63 7.85
C THR A 336 6.33 7.84 6.94
N LEU A 337 5.39 8.75 7.27
CA LEU A 337 5.10 9.91 6.42
C LEU A 337 6.31 10.85 6.33
N THR A 338 6.96 11.12 7.45
CA THR A 338 8.14 12.00 7.48
C THR A 338 9.28 11.43 6.64
N LEU A 339 9.58 10.15 6.84
CA LEU A 339 10.66 9.49 6.12
C LEU A 339 10.34 9.30 4.63
N TYR A 340 9.05 9.08 4.29
CA TYR A 340 8.60 9.05 2.90
C TYR A 340 8.86 10.41 2.21
N VAL A 341 8.43 11.51 2.82
CA VAL A 341 8.61 12.86 2.26
C VAL A 341 10.10 13.19 2.12
N LEU A 342 10.91 12.88 3.14
CA LEU A 342 12.36 13.11 3.10
C LEU A 342 13.04 12.26 2.01
N HIS A 343 12.63 10.99 1.84
CA HIS A 343 13.15 10.11 0.81
C HIS A 343 12.87 10.66 -0.61
N ILE A 344 11.60 11.00 -0.91
CA ILE A 344 11.24 11.56 -2.21
C ILE A 344 11.97 12.88 -2.46
N TRP A 345 12.08 13.75 -1.45
CA TRP A 345 12.84 14.98 -1.57
C TRP A 345 14.33 14.72 -1.83
N PHE A 346 14.93 13.73 -1.15
CA PHE A 346 16.35 13.38 -1.31
C PHE A 346 16.67 12.91 -2.72
N ILE A 347 15.91 11.95 -3.27
CA ILE A 347 16.14 11.43 -4.63
C ILE A 347 15.90 12.49 -5.72
N ASN A 348 15.11 13.53 -5.43
CA ASN A 348 14.88 14.67 -6.32
C ASN A 348 15.86 15.83 -6.08
N SER A 349 16.79 15.70 -5.15
CA SER A 349 17.75 16.74 -4.83
C SER A 349 19.08 16.54 -5.55
N ASN A 350 19.86 17.62 -5.67
CA ASN A 350 21.23 17.55 -6.18
C ASN A 350 22.20 16.82 -5.23
N TYR A 351 21.73 16.35 -4.08
CA TYR A 351 22.52 15.58 -3.11
C TYR A 351 22.51 14.08 -3.40
N ASP A 352 21.63 13.60 -4.29
CA ASP A 352 21.62 12.19 -4.73
C ASP A 352 22.68 11.99 -5.84
N THR A 353 23.95 12.11 -5.46
CA THR A 353 25.11 11.92 -6.35
C THR A 353 25.82 10.59 -6.12
N TYR A 354 25.23 9.73 -5.30
CA TYR A 354 25.81 8.45 -4.90
C TYR A 354 25.40 7.34 -5.88
N GLY A 355 26.20 6.28 -5.98
CA GLY A 355 25.76 5.07 -6.66
C GLY A 355 24.58 4.41 -5.93
N ALA A 356 23.76 3.65 -6.64
CA ALA A 356 22.49 3.06 -6.19
C ALA A 356 22.55 2.45 -4.77
N TRP A 357 23.47 1.56 -4.51
CA TRP A 357 23.64 0.92 -3.20
C TRP A 357 24.06 1.88 -2.10
N THR A 358 24.97 2.80 -2.39
CA THR A 358 25.41 3.77 -1.38
C THR A 358 24.28 4.73 -1.01
N GLY A 359 23.56 5.25 -2.01
CA GLY A 359 22.40 6.10 -1.79
C GLY A 359 21.32 5.39 -0.97
N TYR A 360 21.00 4.14 -1.30
CA TYR A 360 20.05 3.34 -0.54
C TYR A 360 20.49 3.12 0.92
N ILE A 361 21.74 2.69 1.14
CA ILE A 361 22.26 2.44 2.49
C ILE A 361 22.24 3.70 3.35
N LEU A 362 22.62 4.86 2.78
CA LEU A 362 22.57 6.14 3.51
C LEU A 362 21.17 6.50 3.95
N GLN A 363 20.18 6.30 3.09
CA GLN A 363 18.77 6.54 3.42
C GLN A 363 18.25 5.59 4.50
N VAL A 364 18.62 4.30 4.43
CA VAL A 364 18.24 3.29 5.44
C VAL A 364 18.88 3.60 6.80
N LEU A 365 20.12 4.05 6.82
CA LEU A 365 20.81 4.43 8.07
C LEU A 365 20.27 5.73 8.67
N ALA A 366 19.71 6.62 7.85
CA ALA A 366 19.08 7.85 8.29
C ALA A 366 17.64 7.65 8.80
N ALA A 367 16.99 6.55 8.40
CA ALA A 367 15.61 6.21 8.77
C ALA A 367 15.54 5.48 10.11
#